data_46da0c88927336a2ecc3a3448d2a6015
#
_entry.id   46da0c88927336a2ecc3a3448d2a6015
#
_cell.length_a   1.000
_cell.length_b   1.000
_cell.length_c   1.000
_cell.angle_alpha   90.00
_cell.angle_beta   90.00
_cell.angle_gamma   90.00
#
_symmetry.space_group_name_H-M   'P 1'
#
loop_
_entity.id
_entity.type
_entity.pdbx_description
1 polymer ?
#
loop_
_entity_poly.entity_id
_entity_poly.type
_entity_poly.pdbx_seq_one_letter_code
_entity_poly.pdbx_strand_id
1 'polypeptide(L)'
;FEGNFIMAGVKFWPEMSQLDKDFLELASHFQQVVPIFTNVIFDTSQPHANTVFEDMFDWLDMVLEIARENRDTLFVIRAHPDETRVRKASRETVEGWATSREVQKEANIVFVSPRETLSSYELIQRSKFVMIYNSTIGLEASIMGAAVLCAGKARFTQYPTVFFPQTIDEVRRKMK
;
A
#
# COMPACT_ATOMS: atom_id res chain seq x y z
N PHE A 1 -12.99 -10.92 17.87
CA PHE A 1 -12.23 -12.04 17.27
C PHE A 1 -10.81 -12.01 17.84
N GLU A 2 -10.59 -12.70 18.94
CA GLU A 2 -9.26 -13.08 19.40
C GLU A 2 -8.85 -14.34 18.63
N GLY A 3 -8.39 -14.16 17.43
CA GLY A 3 -7.92 -15.24 16.58
C GLY A 3 -6.44 -15.49 16.78
N ASN A 4 -6.08 -16.34 17.72
CA ASN A 4 -4.76 -16.98 17.78
C ASN A 4 -4.63 -17.97 16.61
N PHE A 5 -4.43 -17.46 15.40
CA PHE A 5 -3.95 -18.27 14.29
C PHE A 5 -2.43 -18.33 14.34
N ILE A 6 -1.91 -19.31 15.05
CA ILE A 6 -0.49 -19.65 15.01
C ILE A 6 -0.26 -20.46 13.72
N MET A 7 0.00 -19.79 12.62
CA MET A 7 0.71 -20.40 11.51
C MET A 7 2.20 -20.40 11.86
N ALA A 8 2.81 -21.58 11.89
CA ALA A 8 4.24 -21.75 12.11
C ALA A 8 5.03 -20.89 11.11
N GLY A 9 5.69 -19.83 11.59
CA GLY A 9 6.51 -18.90 10.81
C GLY A 9 6.03 -17.45 10.77
N VAL A 10 4.84 -17.13 11.23
CA VAL A 10 4.34 -15.75 11.25
C VAL A 10 4.25 -15.24 12.69
N LYS A 11 5.38 -14.85 13.26
CA LYS A 11 5.45 -14.00 14.45
C LYS A 11 5.31 -12.51 14.07
N PHE A 12 4.32 -12.14 13.26
CA PHE A 12 4.08 -10.77 12.86
C PHE A 12 2.58 -10.45 12.80
N TRP A 13 1.92 -10.54 13.96
CA TRP A 13 0.89 -9.56 14.22
C TRP A 13 1.62 -8.40 14.88
N PRO A 14 1.83 -7.27 14.20
CA PRO A 14 2.18 -6.07 14.92
C PRO A 14 1.08 -5.90 15.95
N GLU A 15 1.47 -5.73 17.21
CA GLU A 15 0.53 -5.25 18.21
C GLU A 15 -0.32 -4.17 17.54
N MET A 16 -1.63 -4.16 17.78
CA MET A 16 -2.51 -3.12 17.25
C MET A 16 -2.13 -1.82 17.95
N SER A 17 -0.96 -1.30 17.53
CA SER A 17 -0.46 -0.03 17.99
C SER A 17 -1.34 1.03 17.36
N GLN A 18 -1.90 1.89 18.18
CA GLN A 18 -2.65 3.05 17.71
C GLN A 18 -1.74 3.93 16.87
N LEU A 19 -2.31 4.58 15.85
CA LEU A 19 -1.62 5.63 15.12
C LEU A 19 -1.18 6.70 16.10
N ASP A 20 0.05 7.17 15.97
CA ASP A 20 0.57 8.21 16.85
C ASP A 20 -0.18 9.54 16.68
N LYS A 21 -0.04 10.42 17.68
CA LYS A 21 -0.77 11.69 17.70
C LYS A 21 -0.35 12.61 16.56
N ASP A 22 0.94 12.61 16.22
CA ASP A 22 1.49 13.49 15.18
C ASP A 22 0.93 13.11 13.80
N PHE A 23 0.84 11.79 13.53
CA PHE A 23 0.18 11.30 12.32
C PHE A 23 -1.31 11.67 12.28
N LEU A 24 -2.03 11.53 13.41
CA LEU A 24 -3.45 11.86 13.47
C LEU A 24 -3.70 13.36 13.27
N GLU A 25 -2.83 14.21 13.81
CA GLU A 25 -2.86 15.65 13.60
C GLU A 25 -2.63 15.99 12.13
N LEU A 26 -1.57 15.43 11.53
CA LEU A 26 -1.31 15.60 10.10
C LEU A 26 -2.51 15.16 9.25
N ALA A 27 -3.05 13.96 9.50
CA ALA A 27 -4.17 13.42 8.75
C ALA A 27 -5.44 14.29 8.85
N SER A 28 -5.62 15.02 9.97
CA SER A 28 -6.77 15.91 10.16
C SER A 28 -6.81 17.12 9.22
N HIS A 29 -5.70 17.47 8.60
CA HIS A 29 -5.61 18.55 7.61
C HIS A 29 -6.08 18.15 6.21
N PHE A 30 -6.38 16.86 5.99
CA PHE A 30 -6.80 16.34 4.69
C PHE A 30 -8.23 15.83 4.75
N GLN A 31 -8.92 15.84 3.61
CA GLN A 31 -10.30 15.37 3.50
C GLN A 31 -10.40 13.84 3.62
N GLN A 32 -9.35 13.14 3.22
CA GLN A 32 -9.27 11.68 3.27
C GLN A 32 -7.83 11.18 3.32
N VAL A 33 -7.68 9.94 3.79
CA VAL A 33 -6.41 9.21 3.81
C VAL A 33 -6.51 8.02 2.89
N VAL A 34 -5.51 7.82 2.04
CA VAL A 34 -5.42 6.67 1.11
C VAL A 34 -4.13 5.91 1.40
N PRO A 35 -4.22 4.76 2.08
CA PRO A 35 -3.09 3.87 2.24
C PRO A 35 -2.72 3.15 0.94
N ILE A 36 -1.41 3.06 0.70
CA ILE A 36 -0.81 2.40 -0.45
C ILE A 36 0.17 1.37 0.08
N PHE A 37 -0.16 0.10 -0.09
CA PHE A 37 0.66 -1.01 0.38
C PHE A 37 1.44 -1.62 -0.77
N THR A 38 2.76 -1.58 -0.66
CA THR A 38 3.66 -2.15 -1.65
C THR A 38 3.94 -3.62 -1.37
N ASN A 39 4.58 -4.28 -2.33
CA ASN A 39 5.06 -5.65 -2.20
C ASN A 39 6.58 -5.70 -2.05
N VAL A 40 7.07 -6.86 -1.66
CA VAL A 40 8.49 -7.20 -1.75
C VAL A 40 8.84 -7.51 -3.20
N ILE A 41 9.86 -6.87 -3.74
CA ILE A 41 10.21 -6.95 -5.17
C ILE A 41 10.71 -8.34 -5.57
N PHE A 42 11.36 -9.05 -4.65
CA PHE A 42 11.88 -10.40 -4.90
C PHE A 42 10.79 -11.50 -4.80
N ASP A 43 9.54 -11.15 -4.54
CA ASP A 43 8.46 -12.14 -4.56
C ASP A 43 8.28 -12.69 -5.98
N THR A 44 8.41 -13.99 -6.12
CA THR A 44 8.30 -14.69 -7.41
C THR A 44 6.93 -14.55 -8.07
N SER A 45 5.92 -14.10 -7.36
CA SER A 45 4.60 -13.78 -7.91
C SER A 45 4.59 -12.49 -8.73
N GLN A 46 5.53 -11.58 -8.52
CA GLN A 46 5.58 -10.27 -9.21
C GLN A 46 5.60 -10.35 -10.74
N PRO A 47 6.44 -11.18 -11.40
CA PRO A 47 6.48 -11.25 -12.85
C PRO A 47 5.13 -11.62 -13.51
N HIS A 48 4.27 -12.32 -12.75
CA HIS A 48 2.94 -12.73 -13.22
C HIS A 48 1.85 -11.72 -12.83
N ALA A 49 2.18 -10.74 -12.00
CA ALA A 49 1.26 -9.73 -11.52
C ALA A 49 1.11 -8.55 -12.48
N ASN A 50 2.09 -8.33 -13.34
CA ASN A 50 2.16 -7.19 -14.24
C ASN A 50 1.13 -7.34 -15.37
N THR A 51 0.09 -6.52 -15.35
CA THR A 51 -1.02 -6.55 -16.31
C THR A 51 -1.26 -5.21 -16.96
N VAL A 52 -1.42 -4.15 -16.18
CA VAL A 52 -1.66 -2.78 -16.63
C VAL A 52 -0.37 -1.97 -16.60
N PHE A 53 0.49 -2.26 -15.62
CA PHE A 53 1.78 -1.59 -15.39
C PHE A 53 2.93 -2.52 -15.76
N GLU A 54 4.05 -1.95 -16.19
CA GLU A 54 5.26 -2.73 -16.49
C GLU A 54 5.80 -3.42 -15.22
N ASP A 55 5.74 -2.69 -14.10
CA ASP A 55 6.09 -3.22 -12.78
C ASP A 55 5.42 -2.40 -11.66
N MET A 56 5.78 -2.68 -10.41
CA MET A 56 5.26 -1.97 -9.25
C MET A 56 5.75 -0.52 -9.19
N PHE A 57 6.93 -0.19 -9.71
CA PHE A 57 7.45 1.18 -9.68
C PHE A 57 6.75 2.07 -10.70
N ASP A 58 6.41 1.55 -11.88
CA ASP A 58 5.57 2.22 -12.86
C ASP A 58 4.19 2.56 -12.26
N TRP A 59 3.61 1.62 -11.50
CA TRP A 59 2.40 1.91 -10.73
C TRP A 59 2.60 2.99 -9.67
N LEU A 60 3.70 2.98 -8.93
CA LEU A 60 4.01 3.99 -7.91
C LEU A 60 4.27 5.37 -8.53
N ASP A 61 4.86 5.44 -9.71
CA ASP A 61 5.02 6.69 -10.47
C ASP A 61 3.64 7.28 -10.85
N MET A 62 2.68 6.45 -11.29
CA MET A 62 1.30 6.89 -11.52
C MET A 62 0.62 7.35 -10.23
N VAL A 63 0.83 6.64 -9.11
CA VAL A 63 0.29 7.06 -7.80
C VAL A 63 0.83 8.43 -7.40
N LEU A 64 2.12 8.69 -7.62
CA LEU A 64 2.73 9.99 -7.35
C LEU A 64 2.11 11.12 -8.19
N GLU A 65 1.84 10.87 -9.48
CA GLU A 65 1.12 11.83 -10.34
C GLU A 65 -0.27 12.14 -9.78
N ILE A 66 -1.02 11.11 -9.42
CA ILE A 66 -2.36 11.28 -8.84
C ILE A 66 -2.32 12.05 -7.52
N ALA A 67 -1.33 11.79 -6.66
CA ALA A 67 -1.17 12.53 -5.41
C ALA A 67 -0.90 14.02 -5.67
N ARG A 68 -0.14 14.36 -6.70
CA ARG A 68 0.10 15.74 -7.12
C ARG A 68 -1.15 16.44 -7.63
N GLU A 69 -2.06 15.70 -8.24
CA GLU A 69 -3.36 16.22 -8.73
C GLU A 69 -4.41 16.35 -7.61
N ASN A 70 -4.26 15.63 -6.48
CA ASN A 70 -5.25 15.54 -5.40
C ASN A 70 -4.67 15.99 -4.05
N ARG A 71 -4.43 17.29 -3.91
CA ARG A 71 -3.73 17.88 -2.76
C ARG A 71 -4.52 17.87 -1.45
N ASP A 72 -5.81 17.63 -1.49
CA ASP A 72 -6.69 17.50 -0.33
C ASP A 72 -6.75 16.07 0.24
N THR A 73 -6.04 15.15 -0.40
CA THR A 73 -5.94 13.73 -0.01
C THR A 73 -4.54 13.42 0.51
N LEU A 74 -4.45 12.81 1.68
CA LEU A 74 -3.20 12.30 2.24
C LEU A 74 -2.95 10.87 1.72
N PHE A 75 -1.86 10.69 0.99
CA PHE A 75 -1.40 9.40 0.52
C PHE A 75 -0.34 8.83 1.47
N VAL A 76 -0.53 7.62 1.95
CA VAL A 76 0.41 6.95 2.87
C VAL A 76 1.01 5.75 2.17
N ILE A 77 2.22 5.93 1.62
CA ILE A 77 2.95 4.87 0.93
C ILE A 77 3.73 4.07 1.96
N ARG A 78 3.33 2.83 2.17
CA ARG A 78 3.98 1.92 3.11
C ARG A 78 4.80 0.88 2.39
N ALA A 79 6.13 0.96 2.56
CA ALA A 79 7.04 -0.08 2.09
C ALA A 79 6.84 -1.39 2.88
N HIS A 80 7.06 -2.51 2.20
CA HIS A 80 6.87 -3.81 2.85
C HIS A 80 7.97 -4.07 3.89
N PRO A 81 7.64 -4.48 5.13
CA PRO A 81 8.64 -4.69 6.18
C PRO A 81 9.74 -5.70 5.80
N ASP A 82 9.42 -6.67 4.94
CA ASP A 82 10.37 -7.70 4.50
C ASP A 82 11.42 -7.21 3.49
N GLU A 83 11.35 -5.98 2.98
CA GLU A 83 12.39 -5.43 2.10
C GLU A 83 13.77 -5.37 2.78
N THR A 84 13.81 -5.29 4.10
CA THR A 84 15.05 -5.23 4.88
C THR A 84 15.58 -6.59 5.31
N ARG A 85 14.92 -7.71 4.95
CA ARG A 85 15.38 -9.04 5.34
C ARG A 85 16.73 -9.39 4.74
N VAL A 86 17.68 -9.68 5.60
CA VAL A 86 18.99 -10.25 5.24
C VAL A 86 18.77 -11.52 4.40
N ARG A 87 19.42 -11.63 3.24
CA ARG A 87 19.31 -12.67 2.20
C ARG A 87 18.21 -12.48 1.15
N LYS A 88 17.41 -11.43 1.22
CA LYS A 88 16.36 -11.13 0.25
C LYS A 88 16.48 -9.69 -0.30
N ALA A 89 17.66 -9.08 -0.17
CA ALA A 89 17.91 -7.73 -0.67
C ALA A 89 17.73 -7.70 -2.20
N SER A 90 16.80 -6.88 -2.65
CA SER A 90 16.66 -6.51 -4.05
C SER A 90 17.64 -5.39 -4.39
N ARG A 91 18.04 -5.27 -5.67
CA ARG A 91 18.80 -4.11 -6.16
C ARG A 91 17.97 -2.83 -6.14
N GLU A 92 16.68 -2.97 -6.32
CA GLU A 92 15.70 -1.89 -6.29
C GLU A 92 14.82 -2.06 -5.06
N THR A 93 14.53 -0.96 -4.38
CA THR A 93 13.70 -0.92 -3.18
C THR A 93 12.69 0.23 -3.28
N VAL A 94 11.56 0.10 -2.58
CA VAL A 94 10.58 1.20 -2.52
C VAL A 94 11.17 2.43 -1.84
N GLU A 95 12.05 2.24 -0.85
CA GLU A 95 12.80 3.34 -0.21
C GLU A 95 13.73 4.06 -1.21
N GLY A 96 14.43 3.31 -2.06
CA GLY A 96 15.25 3.87 -3.13
C GLY A 96 14.44 4.63 -4.17
N TRP A 97 13.29 4.09 -4.58
CA TRP A 97 12.35 4.77 -5.46
C TRP A 97 11.85 6.07 -4.83
N ALA A 98 11.36 6.03 -3.58
CA ALA A 98 10.86 7.20 -2.88
C ALA A 98 11.92 8.33 -2.78
N THR A 99 13.17 7.95 -2.52
CA THR A 99 14.31 8.88 -2.48
C THR A 99 14.57 9.47 -3.87
N SER A 100 14.62 8.65 -4.92
CA SER A 100 14.90 9.10 -6.29
C SER A 100 13.81 10.02 -6.87
N ARG A 101 12.57 9.83 -6.44
CA ARG A 101 11.41 10.65 -6.82
C ARG A 101 11.18 11.83 -5.88
N GLU A 102 12.02 11.99 -4.86
CA GLU A 102 11.91 13.06 -3.86
C GLU A 102 10.53 13.13 -3.20
N VAL A 103 9.94 11.97 -2.92
CA VAL A 103 8.56 11.83 -2.41
C VAL A 103 8.35 12.65 -1.12
N GLN A 104 9.39 12.80 -0.29
CA GLN A 104 9.38 13.60 0.93
C GLN A 104 9.14 15.12 0.71
N LYS A 105 9.24 15.59 -0.53
CA LYS A 105 8.93 17.00 -0.87
C LYS A 105 7.43 17.23 -1.09
N GLU A 106 6.66 16.18 -1.23
CA GLU A 106 5.21 16.29 -1.43
C GLU A 106 4.49 16.41 -0.08
N ALA A 107 3.82 17.55 0.15
CA ALA A 107 3.17 17.85 1.43
C ALA A 107 2.01 16.90 1.80
N ASN A 108 1.44 16.22 0.82
CA ASN A 108 0.32 15.29 0.98
C ASN A 108 0.72 13.82 0.79
N ILE A 109 2.00 13.50 0.95
CA ILE A 109 2.49 12.13 0.93
C ILE A 109 3.29 11.85 2.19
N VAL A 110 2.96 10.77 2.88
CA VAL A 110 3.77 10.17 3.95
C VAL A 110 4.38 8.88 3.42
N PHE A 111 5.69 8.80 3.42
CA PHE A 111 6.41 7.58 3.12
C PHE A 111 6.78 6.88 4.44
N VAL A 112 6.31 5.66 4.62
CA VAL A 112 6.62 4.80 5.77
C VAL A 112 7.65 3.77 5.34
N SER A 113 8.86 3.89 5.88
CA SER A 113 9.96 2.99 5.53
C SER A 113 9.71 1.57 6.06
N PRO A 114 10.42 0.54 5.52
CA PRO A 114 10.27 -0.84 5.99
C PRO A 114 10.61 -1.03 7.48
N ARG A 115 11.35 -0.09 8.08
CA ARG A 115 11.79 -0.13 9.49
C ARG A 115 10.84 0.58 10.44
N GLU A 116 9.95 1.40 9.91
CA GLU A 116 9.00 2.16 10.71
C GLU A 116 7.76 1.34 11.05
N THR A 117 7.27 1.55 12.26
CA THR A 117 6.05 0.91 12.76
C THR A 117 4.88 1.87 12.56
N LEU A 118 3.96 1.51 11.67
CA LEU A 118 2.68 2.19 11.52
C LEU A 118 1.58 1.14 11.39
N SER A 119 0.50 1.27 12.16
CA SER A 119 -0.58 0.30 12.15
C SER A 119 -1.32 0.27 10.82
N SER A 120 -1.10 -0.79 10.03
CA SER A 120 -1.79 -0.98 8.76
C SER A 120 -3.31 -1.10 8.94
N TYR A 121 -3.74 -1.78 9.99
CA TYR A 121 -5.17 -2.02 10.25
C TYR A 121 -5.89 -0.74 10.64
N GLU A 122 -5.28 0.12 11.46
CA GLU A 122 -5.88 1.42 11.77
C GLU A 122 -5.91 2.36 10.57
N LEU A 123 -4.88 2.33 9.73
CA LEU A 123 -4.92 3.05 8.46
C LEU A 123 -6.09 2.60 7.59
N ILE A 124 -6.28 1.28 7.45
CA ILE A 124 -7.39 0.70 6.67
C ILE A 124 -8.74 1.14 7.24
N GLN A 125 -8.92 1.07 8.56
CA GLN A 125 -10.18 1.46 9.22
C GLN A 125 -10.55 2.93 9.04
N ARG A 126 -9.55 3.80 8.88
CA ARG A 126 -9.72 5.26 8.70
C ARG A 126 -9.80 5.70 7.25
N SER A 127 -9.61 4.78 6.30
CA SER A 127 -9.60 5.07 4.88
C SER A 127 -10.94 4.73 4.20
N LYS A 128 -11.29 5.45 3.15
CA LYS A 128 -12.43 5.10 2.29
C LYS A 128 -12.08 3.95 1.36
N PHE A 129 -10.85 3.90 0.91
CA PHE A 129 -10.31 2.81 0.11
C PHE A 129 -8.80 2.70 0.31
N VAL A 130 -8.26 1.56 -0.05
CA VAL A 130 -6.82 1.28 -0.01
C VAL A 130 -6.33 0.88 -1.39
N MET A 131 -5.07 1.16 -1.67
CA MET A 131 -4.41 0.73 -2.89
C MET A 131 -3.34 -0.31 -2.58
N ILE A 132 -3.30 -1.33 -3.38
CA ILE A 132 -2.28 -2.38 -3.32
C ILE A 132 -1.74 -2.67 -4.73
N TYR A 133 -0.52 -3.17 -4.82
CA TYR A 133 -0.10 -3.79 -6.07
C TYR A 133 -0.74 -5.18 -6.19
N ASN A 134 -0.27 -6.17 -5.44
CA ASN A 134 -0.90 -7.50 -5.33
C ASN A 134 -0.74 -8.13 -3.93
N SER A 135 -0.52 -7.31 -2.92
CA SER A 135 -0.28 -7.72 -1.54
C SER A 135 -1.53 -8.36 -0.90
N THR A 136 -1.33 -9.39 -0.09
CA THR A 136 -2.40 -10.08 0.64
C THR A 136 -3.13 -9.19 1.64
N ILE A 137 -2.55 -8.07 2.07
CA ILE A 137 -3.24 -7.10 2.92
C ILE A 137 -4.49 -6.54 2.26
N GLY A 138 -4.58 -6.57 0.93
CA GLY A 138 -5.80 -6.20 0.21
C GLY A 138 -6.98 -7.12 0.51
N LEU A 139 -6.73 -8.42 0.69
CA LEU A 139 -7.77 -9.35 1.10
C LEU A 139 -8.22 -9.07 2.55
N GLU A 140 -7.26 -8.79 3.45
CA GLU A 140 -7.55 -8.41 4.83
C GLU A 140 -8.36 -7.11 4.89
N ALA A 141 -7.97 -6.08 4.12
CA ALA A 141 -8.71 -4.83 4.00
C ALA A 141 -10.15 -5.05 3.50
N SER A 142 -10.32 -5.93 2.51
CA SER A 142 -11.63 -6.29 1.98
C SER A 142 -12.52 -6.96 3.04
N ILE A 143 -11.95 -7.86 3.85
CA ILE A 143 -12.64 -8.48 4.99
C ILE A 143 -13.02 -7.44 6.05
N MET A 144 -12.22 -6.41 6.25
CA MET A 144 -12.50 -5.29 7.14
C MET A 144 -13.55 -4.32 6.58
N GLY A 145 -14.01 -4.53 5.36
CA GLY A 145 -15.03 -3.70 4.70
C GLY A 145 -14.48 -2.50 3.93
N ALA A 146 -13.17 -2.36 3.79
CA ALA A 146 -12.58 -1.31 2.96
C ALA A 146 -12.70 -1.65 1.46
N ALA A 147 -12.95 -0.63 0.63
CA ALA A 147 -12.82 -0.77 -0.80
C ALA A 147 -11.33 -0.94 -1.16
N VAL A 148 -11.00 -1.86 -2.05
CA VAL A 148 -9.62 -2.16 -2.41
C VAL A 148 -9.40 -2.00 -3.91
N LEU A 149 -8.44 -1.16 -4.28
CA LEU A 149 -7.93 -1.02 -5.64
C LEU A 149 -6.63 -1.84 -5.76
N CYS A 150 -6.70 -2.91 -6.54
CA CYS A 150 -5.59 -3.83 -6.78
C CYS A 150 -5.00 -3.59 -8.17
N ALA A 151 -3.76 -3.10 -8.26
CA ALA A 151 -3.15 -2.70 -9.52
C ALA A 151 -2.48 -3.86 -10.27
N GLY A 152 -1.98 -4.86 -9.55
CA GLY A 152 -1.38 -6.06 -10.11
C GLY A 152 -2.28 -7.28 -9.92
N LYS A 153 -2.05 -8.33 -10.69
CA LYS A 153 -2.80 -9.57 -10.58
C LYS A 153 -2.41 -10.32 -9.30
N ALA A 154 -3.39 -10.68 -8.49
CA ALA A 154 -3.25 -11.50 -7.29
C ALA A 154 -4.16 -12.73 -7.37
N ARG A 155 -3.95 -13.71 -6.49
CA ARG A 155 -4.79 -14.92 -6.45
C ARG A 155 -6.26 -14.63 -6.17
N PHE A 156 -6.55 -13.52 -5.49
CA PHE A 156 -7.91 -13.11 -5.12
C PHE A 156 -8.55 -12.14 -6.13
N THR A 157 -7.84 -11.63 -7.15
CA THR A 157 -8.42 -10.73 -8.15
C THR A 157 -9.44 -11.40 -9.09
N GLN A 158 -9.52 -12.72 -9.06
CA GLN A 158 -10.56 -13.50 -9.76
C GLN A 158 -11.92 -13.45 -9.05
N TYR A 159 -11.98 -12.96 -7.81
CA TYR A 159 -13.20 -12.84 -7.02
C TYR A 159 -13.60 -11.36 -6.90
N PRO A 160 -14.89 -11.05 -6.70
CA PRO A 160 -15.36 -9.65 -6.56
C PRO A 160 -15.04 -9.07 -5.15
N THR A 161 -13.87 -9.39 -4.60
CA THR A 161 -13.40 -8.91 -3.30
C THR A 161 -12.60 -7.62 -3.41
N VAL A 162 -12.07 -7.33 -4.59
CA VAL A 162 -11.29 -6.14 -4.87
C VAL A 162 -11.65 -5.59 -6.25
N PHE A 163 -11.48 -4.28 -6.44
CA PHE A 163 -11.52 -3.69 -7.76
C PHE A 163 -10.17 -3.91 -8.45
N PHE A 164 -10.19 -4.63 -9.57
CA PHE A 164 -9.01 -4.94 -10.38
C PHE A 164 -9.16 -4.28 -11.75
N PRO A 165 -8.57 -3.10 -11.98
CA PRO A 165 -8.68 -2.36 -13.23
C PRO A 165 -7.94 -3.08 -14.37
N GLN A 166 -8.43 -2.89 -15.58
CA GLN A 166 -7.83 -3.45 -16.80
C GLN A 166 -7.06 -2.36 -17.58
N THR A 167 -7.21 -1.09 -17.21
CA THR A 167 -6.54 0.05 -17.85
C THR A 167 -6.15 1.11 -16.84
N ILE A 168 -5.15 1.93 -17.18
CA ILE A 168 -4.75 3.10 -16.37
C ILE A 168 -5.92 4.09 -16.19
N ASP A 169 -6.72 4.27 -17.23
CA ASP A 169 -7.89 5.16 -17.16
C ASP A 169 -8.95 4.68 -16.16
N GLU A 170 -9.09 3.38 -15.99
CA GLU A 170 -9.96 2.82 -14.94
C GLU A 170 -9.42 3.11 -13.55
N VAL A 171 -8.10 3.01 -13.35
CA VAL A 171 -7.47 3.39 -12.09
C VAL A 171 -7.77 4.86 -11.78
N ARG A 172 -7.46 5.76 -12.72
CA ARG A 172 -7.67 7.21 -12.54
C ARG A 172 -9.13 7.57 -12.27
N ARG A 173 -10.09 6.90 -12.93
CA ARG A 173 -11.54 7.15 -12.68
C ARG A 173 -12.00 6.75 -11.30
N LYS A 174 -11.40 5.74 -10.70
CA LYS A 174 -11.78 5.27 -9.36
C LYS A 174 -11.19 6.11 -8.24
N MET A 175 -10.21 6.94 -8.56
CA MET A 175 -9.55 7.82 -7.60
C MET A 175 -10.11 9.26 -7.59
N LYS A 176 -11.02 9.56 -8.50
CA LYS A 176 -11.83 10.80 -8.50
C LYS A 176 -13.11 10.56 -7.71
#